data_2cf68c1139675a48e63f6263c6e6bab0
#
_entry.id   2cf68c1139675a48e63f6263c6e6bab0
#
_cell.length_a   1.000
_cell.length_b   1.000
_cell.length_c   1.000
_cell.angle_alpha   90.00
_cell.angle_beta   90.00
_cell.angle_gamma   90.00
#
_symmetry.space_group_name_H-M   'P 1'
#
loop_
_entity.id
_entity.type
_entity.pdbx_description
1 polymer ?
#
loop_
_entity_poly.entity_id
_entity_poly.type
_entity_poly.pdbx_seq_one_letter_code
_entity_poly.pdbx_strand_id
1 'polypeptide(L)'
;MKDGKISTIVEYDLAPEPGEESVDLSGRFLAPGFIDLHIHGAKHRDTMEATPEAFRTISQHHATGGTTALALTTVCATSEQIVHVLTSVSRFRSEPIVGSRVLGVHVEGPYFSPEKPGAHRTDLIRHPVRAEYDEWLIHAGAITQMTLAPELPGALELIEALCEAGVRVSGGHSDAWDEDAAAAFAHGMRQVTHTFNCMSSARRRGVFRVAGLLEFALGEPEILCELIADARHVSPTLMRMLYQAKGPDGIALVTDAAAGAGLGEGERFMLGEIAGVVRDEVALTADEKALCSSTATMDRLVRNMVQIVGVPLHEAVRMATLNPARALGLAERKGVLEVGADADLVVLSDEIFAKATYVAGQKVFEAAK
;
A
#
# COMPACT_ATOMS: atom_id res chain seq x y z
N MET A 1 -23.80 14.43 1.89
CA MET A 1 -23.43 13.27 1.04
C MET A 1 -24.70 12.65 0.49
N LYS A 2 -24.72 12.20 -0.76
CA LYS A 2 -25.87 11.57 -1.42
C LYS A 2 -25.41 10.48 -2.37
N ASP A 3 -26.05 9.34 -2.35
CA ASP A 3 -25.76 8.18 -3.24
C ASP A 3 -24.28 7.77 -3.24
N GLY A 4 -23.64 7.80 -2.07
CA GLY A 4 -22.25 7.43 -1.88
C GLY A 4 -21.23 8.46 -2.38
N LYS A 5 -21.67 9.67 -2.71
CA LYS A 5 -20.82 10.76 -3.24
C LYS A 5 -20.93 12.03 -2.40
N ILE A 6 -19.91 12.87 -2.51
CA ILE A 6 -19.94 14.24 -1.98
C ILE A 6 -20.86 15.05 -2.88
N SER A 7 -22.02 15.45 -2.35
CA SER A 7 -23.02 16.17 -3.13
C SER A 7 -22.82 17.69 -3.12
N THR A 8 -22.31 18.23 -2.00
CA THR A 8 -22.17 19.67 -1.83
C THR A 8 -21.06 19.97 -0.82
N ILE A 9 -20.31 21.04 -1.05
CA ILE A 9 -19.36 21.66 -0.11
C ILE A 9 -19.70 23.14 -0.06
N VAL A 10 -19.92 23.69 1.15
CA VAL A 10 -20.30 25.09 1.35
C VAL A 10 -19.47 25.70 2.50
N GLU A 11 -19.30 27.01 2.46
CA GLU A 11 -18.53 27.77 3.46
C GLU A 11 -19.42 28.34 4.62
N TYR A 12 -20.67 27.91 4.70
CA TYR A 12 -21.63 28.39 5.71
C TYR A 12 -22.42 27.22 6.29
N ASP A 13 -22.97 27.44 7.49
CA ASP A 13 -23.79 26.44 8.17
C ASP A 13 -25.08 26.19 7.39
N LEU A 14 -25.24 24.95 6.93
CA LEU A 14 -26.50 24.43 6.41
C LEU A 14 -27.19 23.66 7.53
N ALA A 15 -28.42 24.06 7.84
CA ALA A 15 -29.27 23.23 8.70
C ALA A 15 -29.57 21.91 7.97
N PRO A 16 -29.44 20.76 8.64
CA PRO A 16 -29.79 19.48 8.02
C PRO A 16 -31.25 19.43 7.67
N GLU A 17 -31.60 18.84 6.54
CA GLU A 17 -32.97 18.55 6.16
C GLU A 17 -33.62 17.53 7.12
N PRO A 18 -34.95 17.51 7.30
CA PRO A 18 -35.59 16.51 8.14
C PRO A 18 -35.25 15.08 7.70
N GLY A 19 -34.61 14.31 8.58
CA GLY A 19 -34.18 12.94 8.33
C GLY A 19 -32.73 12.80 7.87
N GLU A 20 -31.97 13.88 7.68
CA GLU A 20 -30.55 13.84 7.44
C GLU A 20 -29.79 13.67 8.76
N GLU A 21 -28.75 12.79 8.73
CA GLU A 21 -27.81 12.64 9.82
C GLU A 21 -26.73 13.71 9.72
N SER A 22 -26.48 14.45 10.82
CA SER A 22 -25.39 15.42 10.91
C SER A 22 -24.29 14.94 11.87
N VAL A 23 -23.05 15.20 11.52
CA VAL A 23 -21.89 14.90 12.36
C VAL A 23 -21.14 16.18 12.65
N ASP A 24 -21.09 16.58 13.94
CA ASP A 24 -20.29 17.70 14.40
C ASP A 24 -18.79 17.30 14.41
N LEU A 25 -18.00 18.04 13.67
CA LEU A 25 -16.53 17.84 13.56
C LEU A 25 -15.72 18.88 14.34
N SER A 26 -16.34 19.67 15.20
CA SER A 26 -15.64 20.70 16.00
C SER A 26 -14.39 20.14 16.67
N GLY A 27 -13.22 20.76 16.42
CA GLY A 27 -11.92 20.31 16.91
C GLY A 27 -11.40 19.05 16.24
N ARG A 28 -11.80 18.78 14.99
CA ARG A 28 -11.35 17.62 14.20
C ARG A 28 -11.10 17.99 12.74
N PHE A 29 -10.27 17.21 12.07
CA PHE A 29 -10.02 17.33 10.65
C PHE A 29 -10.89 16.34 9.86
N LEU A 30 -11.50 16.82 8.78
CA LEU A 30 -12.07 15.97 7.74
C LEU A 30 -11.06 15.84 6.59
N ALA A 31 -10.71 14.62 6.23
CA ALA A 31 -9.83 14.35 5.10
C ALA A 31 -10.46 13.34 4.14
N PRO A 32 -9.99 13.27 2.88
CA PRO A 32 -10.29 12.12 2.03
C PRO A 32 -9.84 10.85 2.75
N GLY A 33 -10.60 9.77 2.57
CA GLY A 33 -10.24 8.48 3.13
C GLY A 33 -8.91 7.96 2.56
N PHE A 34 -8.11 7.32 3.40
CA PHE A 34 -6.80 6.81 3.01
C PHE A 34 -6.93 5.64 2.05
N ILE A 35 -5.93 5.52 1.16
CA ILE A 35 -5.81 4.44 0.18
C ILE A 35 -4.48 3.73 0.44
N ASP A 36 -4.52 2.46 0.75
CA ASP A 36 -3.34 1.65 1.04
C ASP A 36 -3.06 0.66 -0.08
N LEU A 37 -1.94 0.82 -0.76
CA LEU A 37 -1.56 0.01 -1.93
C LEU A 37 -0.88 -1.30 -1.55
N HIS A 38 -0.52 -1.51 -0.26
CA HIS A 38 0.32 -2.61 0.16
C HIS A 38 -0.07 -3.12 1.55
N ILE A 39 -0.84 -4.21 1.60
CA ILE A 39 -1.34 -4.83 2.84
C ILE A 39 -1.41 -6.35 2.70
N HIS A 40 -0.68 -7.09 3.54
CA HIS A 40 -0.72 -8.56 3.58
C HIS A 40 -1.81 -9.10 4.50
N GLY A 41 -2.11 -8.40 5.61
CA GLY A 41 -3.05 -8.96 6.57
C GLY A 41 -3.41 -8.06 7.74
N ALA A 42 -4.18 -8.63 8.68
CA ALA A 42 -4.50 -8.10 10.00
C ALA A 42 -5.18 -9.15 10.88
N LYS A 43 -5.05 -9.04 12.20
CA LYS A 43 -5.83 -9.83 13.17
C LYS A 43 -5.76 -11.35 12.91
N HIS A 44 -4.55 -11.87 12.74
CA HIS A 44 -4.26 -13.27 12.38
C HIS A 44 -4.74 -13.70 10.97
N ARG A 45 -5.31 -12.79 10.19
CA ARG A 45 -5.77 -13.11 8.83
C ARG A 45 -4.78 -12.60 7.80
N ASP A 46 -4.55 -13.42 6.79
CA ASP A 46 -3.59 -13.18 5.71
C ASP A 46 -4.29 -13.21 4.35
N THR A 47 -3.83 -12.39 3.41
CA THR A 47 -4.34 -12.36 2.04
C THR A 47 -4.25 -13.73 1.37
N MET A 48 -3.17 -14.49 1.67
CA MET A 48 -2.96 -15.82 1.07
C MET A 48 -3.96 -16.88 1.52
N GLU A 49 -4.78 -16.62 2.57
CA GLU A 49 -5.90 -17.51 2.91
C GLU A 49 -6.96 -17.55 1.80
N ALA A 50 -7.04 -16.50 0.98
CA ALA A 50 -7.94 -16.36 -0.16
C ALA A 50 -9.43 -16.61 0.20
N THR A 51 -9.85 -16.22 1.41
CA THR A 51 -11.22 -16.42 1.91
C THR A 51 -11.94 -15.09 2.14
N PRO A 52 -13.27 -15.03 1.91
CA PRO A 52 -14.04 -13.83 2.20
C PRO A 52 -13.95 -13.38 3.67
N GLU A 53 -13.79 -14.30 4.61
CA GLU A 53 -13.65 -14.01 6.03
C GLU A 53 -12.33 -13.29 6.32
N ALA A 54 -11.21 -13.75 5.75
CA ALA A 54 -9.92 -13.09 5.87
C ALA A 54 -9.99 -11.67 5.30
N PHE A 55 -10.51 -11.51 4.10
CA PHE A 55 -10.63 -10.20 3.44
C PHE A 55 -11.52 -9.22 4.22
N ARG A 56 -12.64 -9.69 4.82
CA ARG A 56 -13.48 -8.84 5.69
C ARG A 56 -12.72 -8.40 6.94
N THR A 57 -12.04 -9.32 7.62
CA THR A 57 -11.27 -9.00 8.83
C THR A 57 -10.19 -7.98 8.53
N ILE A 58 -9.42 -8.16 7.46
CA ILE A 58 -8.40 -7.21 7.00
C ILE A 58 -9.03 -5.85 6.70
N SER A 59 -10.09 -5.82 5.90
CA SER A 59 -10.78 -4.59 5.52
C SER A 59 -11.34 -3.83 6.74
N GLN A 60 -11.94 -4.54 7.70
CA GLN A 60 -12.48 -3.94 8.92
C GLN A 60 -11.38 -3.38 9.82
N HIS A 61 -10.27 -4.11 9.97
CA HIS A 61 -9.16 -3.64 10.80
C HIS A 61 -8.56 -2.36 10.22
N HIS A 62 -8.23 -2.33 8.94
CA HIS A 62 -7.60 -1.15 8.34
C HIS A 62 -8.52 0.07 8.26
N ALA A 63 -9.83 -0.14 8.22
CA ALA A 63 -10.81 0.94 8.37
C ALA A 63 -10.69 1.65 9.73
N THR A 64 -10.21 0.99 10.79
CA THR A 64 -10.00 1.63 12.11
C THR A 64 -8.90 2.69 12.09
N GLY A 65 -7.97 2.61 11.14
CA GLY A 65 -6.92 3.59 10.90
C GLY A 65 -7.22 4.58 9.77
N GLY A 66 -8.49 4.69 9.35
CA GLY A 66 -8.91 5.67 8.33
C GLY A 66 -8.75 5.19 6.88
N THR A 67 -8.31 3.96 6.65
CA THR A 67 -8.22 3.39 5.29
C THR A 67 -9.63 3.12 4.76
N THR A 68 -9.95 3.69 3.60
CA THR A 68 -11.24 3.50 2.93
C THR A 68 -11.16 2.60 1.71
N ALA A 69 -9.95 2.46 1.17
CA ALA A 69 -9.68 1.58 0.04
C ALA A 69 -8.29 0.95 0.19
N LEU A 70 -8.14 -0.31 -0.23
CA LEU A 70 -6.88 -1.05 -0.10
C LEU A 70 -6.65 -2.05 -1.24
N ALA A 71 -5.39 -2.38 -1.49
CA ALA A 71 -4.97 -3.51 -2.32
C ALA A 71 -4.47 -4.64 -1.41
N LEU A 72 -5.11 -5.80 -1.50
CA LEU A 72 -4.67 -7.00 -0.79
C LEU A 72 -3.39 -7.53 -1.45
N THR A 73 -2.34 -7.75 -0.68
CA THR A 73 -1.01 -8.08 -1.19
C THR A 73 -0.67 -9.55 -0.98
N THR A 74 -0.20 -10.20 -2.05
CA THR A 74 0.32 -11.58 -1.97
C THR A 74 1.74 -11.59 -1.43
N VAL A 75 2.26 -12.78 -1.11
CA VAL A 75 3.68 -13.03 -0.93
C VAL A 75 4.19 -13.93 -2.05
N CYS A 76 5.51 -14.21 -2.13
CA CYS A 76 6.04 -15.22 -3.05
C CYS A 76 5.30 -16.55 -2.86
N ALA A 77 4.65 -17.00 -3.93
CA ALA A 77 3.76 -18.17 -3.92
C ALA A 77 3.86 -18.94 -5.25
N THR A 78 3.22 -20.11 -5.31
CA THR A 78 3.06 -20.84 -6.56
C THR A 78 2.05 -20.11 -7.47
N SER A 79 2.09 -20.36 -8.78
CA SER A 79 1.11 -19.81 -9.72
C SER A 79 -0.32 -20.12 -9.32
N GLU A 80 -0.58 -21.35 -8.92
CA GLU A 80 -1.91 -21.81 -8.47
C GLU A 80 -2.42 -20.99 -7.27
N GLN A 81 -1.56 -20.73 -6.27
CA GLN A 81 -1.93 -19.92 -5.10
C GLN A 81 -2.22 -18.48 -5.49
N ILE A 82 -1.42 -17.87 -6.38
CA ILE A 82 -1.65 -16.51 -6.87
C ILE A 82 -3.00 -16.43 -7.63
N VAL A 83 -3.25 -17.34 -8.57
CA VAL A 83 -4.52 -17.41 -9.32
C VAL A 83 -5.72 -17.61 -8.38
N HIS A 84 -5.53 -18.41 -7.31
CA HIS A 84 -6.57 -18.60 -6.31
C HIS A 84 -6.90 -17.30 -5.57
N VAL A 85 -5.89 -16.52 -5.15
CA VAL A 85 -6.09 -15.18 -4.55
C VAL A 85 -6.79 -14.23 -5.52
N LEU A 86 -6.30 -14.13 -6.77
CA LEU A 86 -6.87 -13.26 -7.80
C LEU A 86 -8.36 -13.55 -8.04
N THR A 87 -8.70 -14.83 -8.17
CA THR A 87 -10.08 -15.28 -8.37
C THR A 87 -10.97 -14.97 -7.16
N SER A 88 -10.46 -15.23 -5.94
CA SER A 88 -11.21 -15.01 -4.71
C SER A 88 -11.44 -13.52 -4.44
N VAL A 89 -10.44 -12.67 -4.66
CA VAL A 89 -10.56 -11.21 -4.53
C VAL A 89 -11.52 -10.65 -5.60
N SER A 90 -11.44 -11.14 -6.84
CA SER A 90 -12.38 -10.73 -7.90
C SER A 90 -13.84 -10.96 -7.50
N ARG A 91 -14.15 -12.09 -6.86
CA ARG A 91 -15.49 -12.39 -6.34
C ARG A 91 -15.84 -11.52 -5.14
N PHE A 92 -14.91 -11.37 -4.17
CA PHE A 92 -15.15 -10.59 -2.96
C PHE A 92 -15.45 -9.11 -3.24
N ARG A 93 -14.86 -8.52 -4.27
CA ARG A 93 -15.13 -7.12 -4.67
C ARG A 93 -16.59 -6.83 -5.00
N SER A 94 -17.39 -7.85 -5.28
CA SER A 94 -18.84 -7.74 -5.53
C SER A 94 -19.68 -7.81 -4.26
N GLU A 95 -19.09 -8.14 -3.10
CA GLU A 95 -19.81 -8.22 -1.83
C GLU A 95 -20.10 -6.83 -1.25
N PRO A 96 -21.09 -6.73 -0.34
CA PRO A 96 -21.37 -5.50 0.40
C PRO A 96 -20.14 -5.01 1.18
N ILE A 97 -19.95 -3.70 1.23
CA ILE A 97 -18.86 -3.06 1.96
C ILE A 97 -19.11 -3.20 3.46
N VAL A 98 -18.10 -3.71 4.18
CA VAL A 98 -18.16 -3.90 5.64
C VAL A 98 -16.96 -3.27 6.37
N GLY A 99 -16.04 -2.69 5.62
CA GLY A 99 -14.81 -2.03 6.05
C GLY A 99 -14.22 -1.24 4.89
N SER A 100 -12.91 -1.19 4.75
CA SER A 100 -12.24 -0.62 3.58
C SER A 100 -12.64 -1.35 2.31
N ARG A 101 -12.81 -0.64 1.20
CA ARG A 101 -13.10 -1.24 -0.10
C ARG A 101 -11.85 -1.92 -0.65
N VAL A 102 -11.94 -3.19 -1.01
CA VAL A 102 -10.86 -3.89 -1.72
C VAL A 102 -10.86 -3.45 -3.18
N LEU A 103 -9.77 -2.82 -3.63
CA LEU A 103 -9.57 -2.35 -5.00
C LEU A 103 -9.13 -3.48 -5.93
N GLY A 104 -8.36 -4.42 -5.42
CA GLY A 104 -7.80 -5.57 -6.12
C GLY A 104 -6.63 -6.15 -5.36
N VAL A 105 -5.72 -6.77 -6.11
CA VAL A 105 -4.54 -7.45 -5.59
C VAL A 105 -3.27 -6.72 -6.01
N HIS A 106 -2.39 -6.47 -5.08
CA HIS A 106 -0.99 -6.23 -5.33
C HIS A 106 -0.28 -7.59 -5.39
N VAL A 107 0.20 -7.98 -6.55
CA VAL A 107 0.99 -9.20 -6.70
C VAL A 107 2.43 -8.88 -6.34
N GLU A 108 2.87 -9.27 -5.13
CA GLU A 108 4.22 -9.05 -4.65
C GLU A 108 5.08 -10.29 -4.82
N GLY A 109 5.94 -10.24 -5.82
CA GLY A 109 6.70 -11.42 -6.28
C GLY A 109 5.86 -12.42 -7.10
N PRO A 110 6.40 -13.60 -7.35
CA PRO A 110 7.65 -14.21 -6.88
C PRO A 110 8.88 -13.87 -7.74
N TYR A 111 8.79 -12.93 -8.64
CA TYR A 111 9.88 -12.57 -9.55
C TYR A 111 10.81 -11.56 -8.88
N PHE A 112 11.56 -12.05 -7.89
CA PHE A 112 12.46 -11.28 -7.05
C PHE A 112 13.92 -11.66 -7.28
N SER A 113 14.82 -10.75 -6.91
CA SER A 113 16.24 -11.06 -6.82
C SER A 113 16.50 -12.02 -5.64
N PRO A 114 17.21 -13.14 -5.86
CA PRO A 114 17.66 -14.01 -4.76
C PRO A 114 18.50 -13.28 -3.71
N GLU A 115 19.12 -12.16 -4.07
CA GLU A 115 19.94 -11.32 -3.19
C GLU A 115 19.09 -10.42 -2.27
N LYS A 116 17.81 -10.27 -2.57
CA LYS A 116 16.87 -9.36 -1.87
C LYS A 116 15.55 -10.03 -1.48
N PRO A 117 15.58 -11.25 -0.91
CA PRO A 117 14.38 -12.02 -0.67
C PRO A 117 13.45 -11.40 0.38
N GLY A 118 13.98 -10.58 1.32
CA GLY A 118 13.20 -10.11 2.46
C GLY A 118 12.64 -11.27 3.28
N ALA A 119 11.41 -11.12 3.75
CA ALA A 119 10.67 -12.16 4.49
C ALA A 119 9.82 -13.04 3.56
N HIS A 120 10.34 -13.41 2.40
CA HIS A 120 9.68 -14.34 1.48
C HIS A 120 10.37 -15.68 1.43
N ARG A 121 9.65 -16.72 1.06
CA ARG A 121 10.21 -18.07 0.82
C ARG A 121 11.15 -18.05 -0.38
N THR A 122 12.43 -18.28 -0.12
CA THR A 122 13.47 -18.20 -1.15
C THR A 122 13.38 -19.30 -2.20
N ASP A 123 12.80 -20.46 -1.86
CA ASP A 123 12.56 -21.57 -2.78
C ASP A 123 11.45 -21.32 -3.81
N LEU A 124 10.64 -20.25 -3.59
CA LEU A 124 9.61 -19.82 -4.52
C LEU A 124 10.05 -18.65 -5.42
N ILE A 125 11.17 -18.01 -5.11
CA ILE A 125 11.74 -16.95 -5.93
C ILE A 125 12.22 -17.52 -7.28
N ARG A 126 11.85 -16.85 -8.37
CA ARG A 126 12.15 -17.30 -9.73
C ARG A 126 12.14 -16.17 -10.74
N HIS A 127 12.61 -16.43 -11.94
CA HIS A 127 12.52 -15.50 -13.07
C HIS A 127 11.10 -15.50 -13.66
N PRO A 128 10.66 -14.40 -14.30
CA PRO A 128 9.42 -14.37 -15.07
C PRO A 128 9.39 -15.45 -16.16
N VAL A 129 8.28 -16.18 -16.23
CA VAL A 129 8.01 -17.17 -17.27
C VAL A 129 6.71 -16.80 -17.96
N ARG A 130 6.75 -16.58 -19.28
CA ARG A 130 5.60 -16.07 -20.04
C ARG A 130 4.32 -16.90 -19.83
N ALA A 131 4.44 -18.23 -19.93
CA ALA A 131 3.29 -19.11 -19.75
C ALA A 131 2.63 -18.99 -18.36
N GLU A 132 3.44 -18.64 -17.33
CA GLU A 132 2.95 -18.44 -15.96
C GLU A 132 2.22 -17.10 -15.82
N TYR A 133 2.84 -16.00 -16.23
CA TYR A 133 2.19 -14.69 -16.04
C TYR A 133 1.07 -14.43 -17.06
N ASP A 134 1.06 -15.06 -18.24
CA ASP A 134 -0.08 -15.04 -19.15
C ASP A 134 -1.35 -15.61 -18.47
N GLU A 135 -1.21 -16.65 -17.62
CA GLU A 135 -2.30 -17.17 -16.80
C GLU A 135 -2.82 -16.14 -15.79
N TRP A 136 -1.93 -15.37 -15.15
CA TRP A 136 -2.35 -14.33 -14.22
C TRP A 136 -3.01 -13.14 -14.91
N LEU A 137 -2.54 -12.79 -16.10
CA LEU A 137 -3.09 -11.70 -16.91
C LEU A 137 -4.51 -11.95 -17.41
N ILE A 138 -4.99 -13.21 -17.41
CA ILE A 138 -6.43 -13.51 -17.59
C ILE A 138 -7.26 -12.82 -16.48
N HIS A 139 -6.66 -12.60 -15.32
CA HIS A 139 -7.26 -11.94 -14.16
C HIS A 139 -6.80 -10.49 -13.98
N ALA A 140 -6.24 -9.85 -15.00
CA ALA A 140 -5.65 -8.49 -14.89
C ALA A 140 -6.61 -7.47 -14.24
N GLY A 141 -7.92 -7.57 -14.49
CA GLY A 141 -8.93 -6.71 -13.85
C GLY A 141 -9.02 -6.84 -12.32
N ALA A 142 -8.39 -7.85 -11.73
CA ALA A 142 -8.23 -8.01 -10.29
C ALA A 142 -6.85 -7.53 -9.79
N ILE A 143 -5.88 -7.28 -10.66
CA ILE A 143 -4.52 -6.87 -10.29
C ILE A 143 -4.45 -5.34 -10.31
N THR A 144 -4.13 -4.72 -9.19
CA THR A 144 -3.90 -3.27 -9.10
C THR A 144 -2.48 -2.90 -9.47
N GLN A 145 -1.53 -3.66 -8.95
CA GLN A 145 -0.11 -3.47 -9.20
C GLN A 145 0.66 -4.78 -9.04
N MET A 146 1.87 -4.82 -9.59
CA MET A 146 2.79 -5.94 -9.41
C MET A 146 4.20 -5.43 -9.06
N THR A 147 4.81 -6.04 -8.04
CA THR A 147 6.20 -5.84 -7.67
C THR A 147 7.08 -6.94 -8.25
N LEU A 148 8.17 -6.52 -8.91
CA LEU A 148 9.17 -7.43 -9.47
C LEU A 148 10.58 -6.80 -9.42
N ALA A 149 11.61 -7.62 -9.52
CA ALA A 149 12.99 -7.21 -9.67
C ALA A 149 13.30 -6.96 -11.16
N PRO A 150 13.58 -5.69 -11.56
CA PRO A 150 13.69 -5.32 -12.97
C PRO A 150 14.92 -5.86 -13.68
N GLU A 151 15.94 -6.26 -12.95
CA GLU A 151 17.19 -6.86 -13.50
C GLU A 151 17.06 -8.32 -13.93
N LEU A 152 15.93 -8.97 -13.61
CA LEU A 152 15.75 -10.38 -13.92
C LEU A 152 15.58 -10.62 -15.44
N PRO A 153 16.14 -11.73 -15.97
CA PRO A 153 15.81 -12.16 -17.33
C PRO A 153 14.31 -12.30 -17.56
N GLY A 154 13.77 -11.69 -18.60
CA GLY A 154 12.33 -11.68 -18.90
C GLY A 154 11.51 -10.62 -18.15
N ALA A 155 12.14 -9.79 -17.31
CA ALA A 155 11.44 -8.75 -16.55
C ALA A 155 10.90 -7.63 -17.46
N LEU A 156 11.64 -7.22 -18.47
CA LEU A 156 11.23 -6.13 -19.37
C LEU A 156 9.99 -6.51 -20.17
N GLU A 157 9.96 -7.74 -20.71
CA GLU A 157 8.80 -8.28 -21.43
C GLU A 157 7.56 -8.40 -20.53
N LEU A 158 7.76 -8.78 -19.25
CA LEU A 158 6.66 -8.80 -18.28
C LEU A 158 6.16 -7.39 -17.96
N ILE A 159 7.07 -6.40 -17.80
CA ILE A 159 6.70 -5.00 -17.56
C ILE A 159 5.79 -4.49 -18.68
N GLU A 160 6.17 -4.72 -19.95
CA GLU A 160 5.34 -4.34 -21.11
C GLU A 160 3.96 -5.01 -21.06
N ALA A 161 3.90 -6.33 -20.82
CA ALA A 161 2.65 -7.08 -20.76
C ALA A 161 1.74 -6.59 -19.62
N LEU A 162 2.29 -6.26 -18.46
CA LEU A 162 1.54 -5.68 -17.34
C LEU A 162 0.99 -4.29 -17.69
N CYS A 163 1.80 -3.43 -18.30
CA CYS A 163 1.39 -2.09 -18.72
C CYS A 163 0.27 -2.15 -19.79
N GLU A 164 0.38 -3.06 -20.76
CA GLU A 164 -0.66 -3.30 -21.77
C GLU A 164 -1.96 -3.77 -21.14
N ALA A 165 -1.89 -4.55 -20.06
CA ALA A 165 -3.04 -5.01 -19.30
C ALA A 165 -3.59 -3.95 -18.30
N GLY A 166 -2.98 -2.76 -18.24
CA GLY A 166 -3.39 -1.69 -17.33
C GLY A 166 -2.97 -1.90 -15.87
N VAL A 167 -2.01 -2.78 -15.60
CA VAL A 167 -1.48 -3.07 -14.28
C VAL A 167 -0.31 -2.14 -13.96
N ARG A 168 -0.31 -1.53 -12.77
CA ARG A 168 0.79 -0.70 -12.30
C ARG A 168 2.02 -1.55 -12.01
N VAL A 169 3.19 -1.15 -12.53
CA VAL A 169 4.45 -1.87 -12.29
C VAL A 169 5.31 -1.15 -11.28
N SER A 170 5.75 -1.90 -10.26
CA SER A 170 6.60 -1.46 -9.16
C SER A 170 7.90 -2.26 -9.12
N GLY A 171 9.05 -1.59 -9.03
CA GLY A 171 10.35 -2.23 -8.81
C GLY A 171 10.58 -2.45 -7.32
N GLY A 172 10.94 -3.67 -6.92
CA GLY A 172 11.24 -3.99 -5.54
C GLY A 172 11.87 -5.38 -5.39
N HIS A 173 12.35 -5.71 -4.19
CA HIS A 173 13.09 -6.95 -3.93
C HIS A 173 14.18 -7.21 -4.99
N SER A 174 14.97 -6.16 -5.23
CA SER A 174 15.83 -6.02 -6.41
C SER A 174 17.25 -5.66 -6.05
N ASP A 175 18.19 -6.29 -6.74
CA ASP A 175 19.61 -5.95 -6.69
C ASP A 175 20.08 -5.20 -7.95
N ALA A 176 19.15 -4.59 -8.69
CA ALA A 176 19.37 -3.83 -9.92
C ALA A 176 20.45 -2.77 -9.79
N TRP A 177 21.16 -2.53 -10.86
CA TRP A 177 21.92 -1.31 -11.09
C TRP A 177 20.99 -0.21 -11.64
N ASP A 178 21.45 1.03 -11.69
CA ASP A 178 20.67 2.14 -12.25
C ASP A 178 20.34 1.96 -13.75
N GLU A 179 21.19 1.31 -14.52
CA GLU A 179 20.88 0.98 -15.92
C GLU A 179 19.72 -0.01 -16.07
N ASP A 180 19.60 -1.01 -15.17
CA ASP A 180 18.48 -1.95 -15.16
C ASP A 180 17.17 -1.22 -14.79
N ALA A 181 17.25 -0.33 -13.78
CA ALA A 181 16.13 0.50 -13.38
C ALA A 181 15.68 1.47 -14.48
N ALA A 182 16.64 2.09 -15.20
CA ALA A 182 16.37 2.96 -16.33
C ALA A 182 15.72 2.18 -17.49
N ALA A 183 16.17 0.97 -17.78
CA ALA A 183 15.54 0.12 -18.79
C ALA A 183 14.10 -0.22 -18.40
N ALA A 184 13.85 -0.63 -17.15
CA ALA A 184 12.49 -0.90 -16.66
C ALA A 184 11.58 0.33 -16.71
N PHE A 185 12.10 1.51 -16.36
CA PHE A 185 11.37 2.76 -16.48
C PHE A 185 10.98 3.07 -17.93
N ALA A 186 11.90 2.86 -18.88
CA ALA A 186 11.61 3.03 -20.32
C ALA A 186 10.52 2.07 -20.82
N HIS A 187 10.37 0.88 -20.21
CA HIS A 187 9.36 -0.11 -20.53
C HIS A 187 8.04 0.06 -19.73
N GLY A 188 7.96 1.03 -18.81
CA GLY A 188 6.71 1.39 -18.14
C GLY A 188 6.67 1.23 -16.62
N MET A 189 7.75 0.82 -15.95
CA MET A 189 7.82 0.88 -14.49
C MET A 189 7.68 2.34 -14.01
N ARG A 190 6.77 2.60 -13.07
CA ARG A 190 6.50 3.96 -12.57
C ARG A 190 6.44 4.04 -11.04
N GLN A 191 6.85 3.00 -10.35
CA GLN A 191 6.77 2.90 -8.89
C GLN A 191 7.91 2.06 -8.35
N VAL A 192 8.29 2.29 -7.09
CA VAL A 192 9.14 1.38 -6.31
C VAL A 192 8.47 1.02 -5.00
N THR A 193 8.60 -0.23 -4.62
CA THR A 193 7.93 -0.84 -3.46
C THR A 193 8.75 -0.56 -2.20
N HIS A 194 8.07 -0.21 -1.09
CA HIS A 194 8.61 0.01 0.26
C HIS A 194 10.06 0.53 0.29
N THR A 195 10.25 1.71 -0.31
CA THR A 195 11.55 2.37 -0.54
C THR A 195 12.51 2.23 0.65
N PHE A 196 13.77 1.94 0.38
CA PHE A 196 14.88 1.55 1.27
C PHE A 196 14.91 0.07 1.66
N ASN A 197 13.79 -0.62 1.69
CA ASN A 197 13.74 -2.03 2.10
C ASN A 197 13.90 -2.95 0.88
N CYS A 198 14.69 -4.00 1.03
CA CYS A 198 14.91 -5.03 0.00
C CYS A 198 15.22 -4.47 -1.40
N MET A 199 15.99 -3.37 -1.48
CA MET A 199 16.46 -2.80 -2.75
C MET A 199 17.94 -2.47 -2.72
N SER A 200 18.55 -2.44 -3.91
CA SER A 200 19.93 -2.04 -4.10
C SER A 200 20.14 -0.55 -3.85
N SER A 201 21.31 -0.20 -3.37
CA SER A 201 21.79 1.16 -3.18
C SER A 201 23.18 1.34 -3.78
N ALA A 202 23.64 2.58 -3.87
CA ALA A 202 24.91 2.94 -4.47
C ALA A 202 26.10 2.13 -3.92
N ARG A 203 26.72 1.36 -4.78
CA ARG A 203 27.84 0.46 -4.44
C ARG A 203 28.96 0.55 -5.46
N ARG A 204 30.08 -0.11 -5.19
CA ARG A 204 31.20 -0.12 -6.13
C ARG A 204 31.01 -1.18 -7.22
N ARG A 205 31.25 -0.78 -8.50
CA ARG A 205 31.50 -1.68 -9.62
C ARG A 205 32.91 -1.41 -10.08
N GLY A 206 33.85 -2.28 -9.68
CA GLY A 206 35.27 -2.02 -9.82
C GLY A 206 35.70 -0.81 -8.99
N VAL A 207 36.25 0.22 -9.64
CA VAL A 207 36.71 1.45 -8.99
C VAL A 207 35.64 2.53 -8.96
N PHE A 208 34.57 2.38 -9.72
CA PHE A 208 33.51 3.38 -9.88
C PHE A 208 32.41 3.23 -8.81
N ARG A 209 31.81 4.34 -8.38
CA ARG A 209 30.59 4.35 -7.60
C ARG A 209 29.42 4.37 -8.58
N VAL A 210 28.54 3.38 -8.50
CA VAL A 210 27.39 3.23 -9.38
C VAL A 210 26.13 3.18 -8.52
N ALA A 211 25.06 3.78 -8.99
CA ALA A 211 23.78 3.80 -8.32
C ALA A 211 23.07 2.44 -8.38
N GLY A 212 22.14 2.23 -7.49
CA GLY A 212 21.19 1.13 -7.53
C GLY A 212 19.78 1.62 -7.82
N LEU A 213 18.79 0.73 -7.62
CA LEU A 213 17.37 1.05 -7.77
C LEU A 213 16.95 2.23 -6.88
N LEU A 214 17.49 2.30 -5.65
CA LEU A 214 17.16 3.37 -4.71
C LEU A 214 17.50 4.75 -5.28
N GLU A 215 18.75 4.97 -5.67
CA GLU A 215 19.20 6.27 -6.17
C GLU A 215 18.53 6.61 -7.49
N PHE A 216 18.27 5.63 -8.35
CA PHE A 216 17.47 5.84 -9.56
C PHE A 216 16.07 6.38 -9.19
N ALA A 217 15.37 5.71 -8.27
CA ALA A 217 14.03 6.12 -7.85
C ALA A 217 14.00 7.51 -7.20
N LEU A 218 15.02 7.85 -6.41
CA LEU A 218 15.17 9.19 -5.80
C LEU A 218 15.42 10.28 -6.84
N GLY A 219 16.16 9.97 -7.91
CA GLY A 219 16.53 10.89 -8.96
C GLY A 219 15.50 11.04 -10.07
N GLU A 220 14.60 10.06 -10.26
CA GLU A 220 13.60 10.08 -11.32
C GLU A 220 12.26 10.63 -10.82
N PRO A 221 11.84 11.86 -11.25
CA PRO A 221 10.64 12.51 -10.70
C PRO A 221 9.34 11.72 -10.94
N GLU A 222 9.25 10.97 -12.04
CA GLU A 222 8.04 10.22 -12.42
C GLU A 222 7.89 8.88 -11.65
N ILE A 223 8.90 8.44 -10.91
CA ILE A 223 8.79 7.26 -10.06
C ILE A 223 8.10 7.62 -8.75
N LEU A 224 6.99 6.97 -8.45
CA LEU A 224 6.33 7.03 -7.15
C LEU A 224 7.06 6.10 -6.17
N CYS A 225 7.44 6.62 -5.00
CA CYS A 225 8.11 5.88 -3.95
C CYS A 225 7.10 5.46 -2.86
N GLU A 226 6.85 4.16 -2.69
CA GLU A 226 6.14 3.69 -1.51
C GLU A 226 6.99 3.88 -0.24
N LEU A 227 6.37 4.28 0.86
CA LEU A 227 7.05 4.49 2.14
C LEU A 227 6.28 3.88 3.31
N ILE A 228 6.90 2.97 4.03
CA ILE A 228 6.44 2.49 5.34
C ILE A 228 6.93 3.51 6.39
N ALA A 229 6.08 4.49 6.71
CA ALA A 229 6.43 5.60 7.60
C ALA A 229 6.19 5.28 9.09
N ASP A 230 6.44 4.04 9.52
CA ASP A 230 6.26 3.58 10.90
C ASP A 230 7.41 3.99 11.84
N ALA A 231 8.46 4.62 11.31
CA ALA A 231 9.70 4.99 12.00
C ALA A 231 10.48 3.78 12.58
N ARG A 232 10.21 2.58 12.06
CA ARG A 232 10.89 1.31 12.40
C ARG A 232 11.55 0.72 11.17
N HIS A 233 10.80 0.52 10.07
CA HIS A 233 11.34 0.07 8.77
C HIS A 233 12.28 1.10 8.18
N VAL A 234 11.95 2.37 8.34
CA VAL A 234 12.71 3.49 7.81
C VAL A 234 12.93 4.52 8.92
N SER A 235 14.20 4.85 9.20
CA SER A 235 14.52 5.82 10.24
C SER A 235 14.00 7.22 9.87
N PRO A 236 13.72 8.08 10.86
CA PRO A 236 13.26 9.45 10.60
C PRO A 236 14.16 10.26 9.66
N THR A 237 15.46 10.01 9.69
CA THR A 237 16.42 10.66 8.78
C THR A 237 16.18 10.26 7.33
N LEU A 238 15.99 8.97 7.07
CA LEU A 238 15.72 8.46 5.72
C LEU A 238 14.33 8.89 5.22
N MET A 239 13.32 8.90 6.10
CA MET A 239 11.99 9.44 5.77
C MET A 239 12.08 10.89 5.32
N ARG A 240 12.87 11.72 6.04
CA ARG A 240 13.09 13.12 5.69
C ARG A 240 13.87 13.27 4.38
N MET A 241 14.89 12.44 4.15
CA MET A 241 15.63 12.43 2.88
C MET A 241 14.70 12.10 1.70
N LEU A 242 13.85 11.11 1.83
CA LEU A 242 12.88 10.75 0.79
C LEU A 242 11.94 11.92 0.49
N TYR A 243 11.38 12.55 1.54
CA TYR A 243 10.50 13.70 1.38
C TYR A 243 11.21 14.88 0.69
N GLN A 244 12.47 15.15 1.05
CA GLN A 244 13.27 16.20 0.41
C GLN A 244 13.59 15.92 -1.06
N ALA A 245 13.83 14.64 -1.41
CA ALA A 245 14.15 14.23 -2.77
C ALA A 245 12.91 14.19 -3.68
N LYS A 246 11.79 13.70 -3.18
CA LYS A 246 10.59 13.39 -3.98
C LYS A 246 9.48 14.43 -3.82
N GLY A 247 9.51 15.24 -2.78
CA GLY A 247 8.39 16.13 -2.44
C GLY A 247 7.11 15.36 -2.08
N PRO A 248 6.01 16.10 -1.80
CA PRO A 248 4.75 15.50 -1.39
C PRO A 248 4.03 14.71 -2.50
N ASP A 249 4.33 14.96 -3.76
CA ASP A 249 3.65 14.28 -4.89
C ASP A 249 4.35 12.98 -5.33
N GLY A 250 5.62 12.78 -4.95
CA GLY A 250 6.42 11.61 -5.34
C GLY A 250 6.41 10.45 -4.32
N ILE A 251 5.59 10.52 -3.27
CA ILE A 251 5.53 9.50 -2.20
C ILE A 251 4.11 8.97 -2.07
N ALA A 252 3.96 7.66 -1.92
CA ALA A 252 2.74 7.02 -1.43
C ALA A 252 3.03 6.35 -0.08
N LEU A 253 2.27 6.70 0.96
CA LEU A 253 2.34 5.97 2.22
C LEU A 253 1.66 4.62 2.05
N VAL A 254 2.32 3.57 2.52
CA VAL A 254 1.80 2.19 2.55
C VAL A 254 2.06 1.59 3.92
N THR A 255 1.14 0.77 4.41
CA THR A 255 1.35 0.13 5.71
C THR A 255 2.29 -1.06 5.60
N ASP A 256 2.22 -1.80 4.51
CA ASP A 256 2.87 -3.11 4.43
C ASP A 256 2.55 -3.94 5.68
N ALA A 257 1.28 -3.91 6.13
CA ALA A 257 0.86 -4.52 7.36
C ALA A 257 0.60 -6.02 7.17
N ALA A 258 1.14 -6.85 8.07
CA ALA A 258 0.90 -8.28 8.07
C ALA A 258 -0.25 -8.69 9.01
N ALA A 259 -0.53 -9.99 9.10
CA ALA A 259 -1.52 -10.58 9.99
C ALA A 259 -1.26 -10.27 11.49
N GLY A 260 -0.08 -9.74 11.83
CA GLY A 260 0.26 -9.19 13.14
C GLY A 260 -0.39 -7.85 13.47
N ALA A 261 -0.89 -7.12 12.47
CA ALA A 261 -1.55 -5.83 12.70
C ALA A 261 -2.78 -5.99 13.59
N GLY A 262 -2.85 -5.14 14.62
CA GLY A 262 -3.91 -5.19 15.65
C GLY A 262 -3.77 -6.30 16.67
N LEU A 263 -2.67 -7.04 16.71
CA LEU A 263 -2.33 -7.98 17.76
C LEU A 263 -1.50 -7.30 18.86
N GLY A 264 -1.45 -7.94 20.04
CA GLY A 264 -0.67 -7.50 21.17
C GLY A 264 0.81 -7.88 21.07
N GLU A 265 1.62 -7.26 21.95
CA GLU A 265 3.04 -7.59 22.11
C GLU A 265 3.24 -9.07 22.41
N GLY A 266 4.15 -9.71 21.69
CA GLY A 266 4.47 -11.14 21.83
C GLY A 266 3.51 -12.10 21.12
N GLU A 267 2.41 -11.64 20.56
CA GLU A 267 1.51 -12.49 19.80
C GLU A 267 2.16 -12.93 18.48
N ARG A 268 1.89 -14.18 18.10
CA ARG A 268 2.42 -14.80 16.89
C ARG A 268 1.39 -14.75 15.77
N PHE A 269 1.88 -14.66 14.54
CA PHE A 269 1.06 -14.65 13.32
C PHE A 269 1.76 -15.39 12.19
N MET A 270 1.10 -15.49 11.04
CA MET A 270 1.69 -16.00 9.81
C MET A 270 1.71 -14.89 8.76
N LEU A 271 2.78 -14.81 7.96
CA LEU A 271 2.86 -14.07 6.70
C LEU A 271 3.02 -15.10 5.58
N GLY A 272 1.93 -15.44 4.90
CA GLY A 272 1.90 -16.64 4.09
C GLY A 272 2.27 -17.87 4.93
N GLU A 273 3.42 -18.49 4.61
CA GLU A 273 3.96 -19.64 5.35
C GLU A 273 5.10 -19.27 6.33
N ILE A 274 5.42 -17.99 6.46
CA ILE A 274 6.48 -17.51 7.36
C ILE A 274 5.87 -17.15 8.73
N ALA A 275 6.39 -17.77 9.77
CA ALA A 275 5.97 -17.46 11.15
C ALA A 275 6.58 -16.13 11.62
N GLY A 276 5.76 -15.27 12.18
CA GLY A 276 6.14 -13.98 12.73
C GLY A 276 5.69 -13.78 14.18
N VAL A 277 6.20 -12.72 14.79
CA VAL A 277 5.86 -12.28 16.15
C VAL A 277 5.81 -10.75 16.19
N VAL A 278 4.88 -10.22 16.97
CA VAL A 278 4.78 -8.77 17.20
C VAL A 278 5.78 -8.36 18.30
N ARG A 279 6.67 -7.42 18.00
CA ARG A 279 7.64 -6.82 18.94
C ARG A 279 7.82 -5.34 18.65
N ASP A 280 7.84 -4.52 19.70
CA ASP A 280 8.08 -3.07 19.56
C ASP A 280 7.22 -2.41 18.47
N GLU A 281 5.96 -2.84 18.36
CA GLU A 281 4.98 -2.36 17.37
C GLU A 281 5.35 -2.64 15.91
N VAL A 282 6.20 -3.64 15.64
CA VAL A 282 6.48 -4.17 14.28
C VAL A 282 6.29 -5.68 14.23
N ALA A 283 6.26 -6.20 13.02
CA ALA A 283 6.25 -7.63 12.75
C ALA A 283 7.68 -8.11 12.51
N LEU A 284 8.18 -9.00 13.35
CA LEU A 284 9.48 -9.66 13.17
C LEU A 284 9.28 -11.10 12.74
N THR A 285 10.30 -11.70 12.12
CA THR A 285 10.37 -13.16 11.95
C THR A 285 10.34 -13.87 13.31
N ALA A 286 9.89 -15.12 13.35
CA ALA A 286 9.72 -15.85 14.63
C ALA A 286 11.03 -16.02 15.43
N ASP A 287 12.19 -15.92 14.79
CA ASP A 287 13.52 -15.91 15.43
C ASP A 287 13.99 -14.48 15.81
N GLU A 288 13.16 -13.49 15.60
CA GLU A 288 13.36 -12.06 15.92
C GLU A 288 14.62 -11.42 15.27
N LYS A 289 15.12 -11.99 14.17
CA LYS A 289 16.35 -11.50 13.52
C LYS A 289 16.11 -10.54 12.36
N ALA A 290 14.91 -10.49 11.82
CA ALA A 290 14.57 -9.64 10.68
C ALA A 290 13.18 -9.05 10.80
N LEU A 291 12.98 -7.88 10.18
CA LEU A 291 11.65 -7.34 9.91
C LEU A 291 10.93 -8.29 8.94
N CYS A 292 9.67 -8.56 9.24
CA CYS A 292 8.82 -9.44 8.44
C CYS A 292 7.75 -8.63 7.71
N SER A 293 7.34 -7.49 8.28
CA SER A 293 6.33 -6.57 7.76
C SER A 293 6.03 -5.53 8.84
N SER A 294 5.01 -4.67 8.67
CA SER A 294 4.57 -3.76 9.71
C SER A 294 3.31 -4.25 10.46
N THR A 295 2.98 -3.52 11.53
CA THR A 295 1.71 -3.64 12.26
C THR A 295 0.94 -2.31 12.25
N ALA A 296 1.36 -1.37 11.41
CA ALA A 296 0.88 0.00 11.41
C ALA A 296 -0.50 0.13 10.76
N THR A 297 -1.24 1.15 11.19
CA THR A 297 -2.40 1.69 10.49
C THR A 297 -2.04 2.98 9.76
N MET A 298 -2.81 3.37 8.74
CA MET A 298 -2.47 4.50 7.89
C MET A 298 -2.43 5.83 8.66
N ASP A 299 -3.33 6.06 9.62
CA ASP A 299 -3.32 7.25 10.48
C ASP A 299 -2.02 7.38 11.30
N ARG A 300 -1.41 6.26 11.72
CA ARG A 300 -0.09 6.24 12.36
C ARG A 300 0.99 6.73 11.39
N LEU A 301 0.96 6.30 10.14
CA LEU A 301 1.94 6.72 9.14
C LEU A 301 1.82 8.22 8.84
N VAL A 302 0.61 8.72 8.62
CA VAL A 302 0.32 10.15 8.44
C VAL A 302 0.80 10.96 9.65
N ARG A 303 0.48 10.51 10.86
CA ARG A 303 0.92 11.15 12.11
C ARG A 303 2.44 11.20 12.22
N ASN A 304 3.14 10.12 11.90
CA ASN A 304 4.60 10.08 11.94
C ASN A 304 5.23 11.03 10.92
N MET A 305 4.68 11.15 9.72
CA MET A 305 5.14 12.15 8.74
C MET A 305 5.00 13.57 9.29
N VAL A 306 3.90 13.88 9.96
CA VAL A 306 3.68 15.21 10.55
C VAL A 306 4.54 15.44 11.79
N GLN A 307 4.48 14.54 12.77
CA GLN A 307 5.07 14.76 14.09
C GLN A 307 6.56 14.46 14.16
N ILE A 308 7.06 13.50 13.39
CA ILE A 308 8.45 13.05 13.42
C ILE A 308 9.27 13.70 12.29
N VAL A 309 8.71 13.74 11.08
CA VAL A 309 9.42 14.29 9.90
C VAL A 309 9.22 15.80 9.80
N GLY A 310 8.08 16.33 10.25
CA GLY A 310 7.73 17.75 10.18
C GLY A 310 7.03 18.15 8.87
N VAL A 311 6.39 17.18 8.21
CA VAL A 311 5.62 17.42 6.97
C VAL A 311 4.29 18.11 7.31
N PRO A 312 3.82 19.12 6.54
CA PRO A 312 2.50 19.69 6.71
C PRO A 312 1.39 18.62 6.61
N LEU A 313 0.36 18.69 7.47
CA LEU A 313 -0.70 17.66 7.50
C LEU A 313 -1.33 17.40 6.14
N HIS A 314 -1.65 18.46 5.37
CA HIS A 314 -2.29 18.31 4.07
C HIS A 314 -1.39 17.58 3.04
N GLU A 315 -0.08 17.69 3.16
CA GLU A 315 0.88 16.95 2.31
C GLU A 315 1.00 15.50 2.75
N ALA A 316 1.05 15.22 4.06
CA ALA A 316 1.04 13.86 4.58
C ALA A 316 -0.26 13.13 4.22
N VAL A 317 -1.40 13.81 4.29
CA VAL A 317 -2.69 13.29 3.82
C VAL A 317 -2.65 13.01 2.31
N ARG A 318 -2.08 13.91 1.49
CA ARG A 318 -1.92 13.70 0.04
C ARG A 318 -1.16 12.43 -0.29
N MET A 319 -0.08 12.14 0.45
CA MET A 319 0.71 10.92 0.29
C MET A 319 -0.10 9.65 0.61
N ALA A 320 -1.13 9.75 1.45
CA ALA A 320 -2.00 8.64 1.83
C ALA A 320 -3.31 8.58 1.03
N THR A 321 -3.57 9.53 0.13
CA THR A 321 -4.88 9.68 -0.54
C THR A 321 -4.74 9.90 -2.05
N LEU A 322 -4.42 11.12 -2.48
CA LEU A 322 -4.39 11.51 -3.89
C LEU A 322 -3.27 10.79 -4.66
N ASN A 323 -2.09 10.62 -4.07
CA ASN A 323 -0.98 9.98 -4.77
C ASN A 323 -1.26 8.50 -5.07
N PRO A 324 -1.68 7.65 -4.10
CA PRO A 324 -2.09 6.29 -4.42
C PRO A 324 -3.33 6.24 -5.35
N ALA A 325 -4.26 7.20 -5.27
CA ALA A 325 -5.36 7.30 -6.22
C ALA A 325 -4.88 7.58 -7.65
N ARG A 326 -3.91 8.50 -7.83
CA ARG A 326 -3.27 8.77 -9.13
C ARG A 326 -2.55 7.54 -9.67
N ALA A 327 -1.82 6.83 -8.83
CA ALA A 327 -1.12 5.61 -9.21
C ALA A 327 -2.04 4.55 -9.82
N LEU A 328 -3.28 4.47 -9.33
CA LEU A 328 -4.29 3.51 -9.79
C LEU A 328 -5.29 4.11 -10.80
N GLY A 329 -5.09 5.35 -11.29
CA GLY A 329 -6.02 6.00 -12.23
C GLY A 329 -7.39 6.33 -11.63
N LEU A 330 -7.47 6.52 -10.30
CA LEU A 330 -8.71 6.77 -9.56
C LEU A 330 -8.87 8.22 -9.07
N ALA A 331 -7.94 9.13 -9.42
CA ALA A 331 -7.86 10.48 -8.85
C ALA A 331 -9.06 11.38 -9.15
N GLU A 332 -9.83 11.08 -10.22
CA GLU A 332 -11.08 11.80 -10.52
C GLU A 332 -12.21 11.50 -9.52
N ARG A 333 -12.09 10.43 -8.75
CA ARG A 333 -13.14 9.94 -7.85
C ARG A 333 -12.69 9.78 -6.40
N LYS A 334 -11.41 9.53 -6.16
CA LYS A 334 -10.86 9.17 -4.85
C LYS A 334 -9.66 10.05 -4.48
N GLY A 335 -9.41 10.15 -3.18
CA GLY A 335 -8.26 10.89 -2.66
C GLY A 335 -8.44 12.40 -2.61
N VAL A 336 -9.65 12.90 -2.86
CA VAL A 336 -10.00 14.32 -2.90
C VAL A 336 -11.31 14.60 -2.16
N LEU A 337 -11.48 15.82 -1.67
CA LEU A 337 -12.76 16.36 -1.16
C LEU A 337 -13.31 17.30 -2.23
N GLU A 338 -14.02 16.74 -3.20
CA GLU A 338 -14.62 17.48 -4.31
C GLU A 338 -16.05 17.01 -4.56
N VAL A 339 -16.92 17.90 -5.05
CA VAL A 339 -18.28 17.53 -5.41
C VAL A 339 -18.27 16.53 -6.55
N GLY A 340 -18.98 15.43 -6.37
CA GLY A 340 -19.01 14.30 -7.31
C GLY A 340 -18.00 13.18 -7.02
N ALA A 341 -16.99 13.42 -6.18
CA ALA A 341 -16.09 12.38 -5.71
C ALA A 341 -16.82 11.36 -4.82
N ASP A 342 -16.27 10.17 -4.69
CA ASP A 342 -16.77 9.16 -3.77
C ASP A 342 -16.71 9.72 -2.32
N ALA A 343 -17.76 9.51 -1.54
CA ALA A 343 -17.79 9.95 -0.15
C ALA A 343 -17.00 8.98 0.75
N ASP A 344 -15.73 8.81 0.41
CA ASP A 344 -14.71 8.06 1.16
C ASP A 344 -13.97 9.07 2.04
N LEU A 345 -14.24 9.04 3.35
CA LEU A 345 -13.82 10.09 4.26
C LEU A 345 -13.23 9.53 5.54
N VAL A 346 -12.27 10.23 6.12
CA VAL A 346 -11.78 9.98 7.47
C VAL A 346 -11.90 11.24 8.33
N VAL A 347 -12.38 11.07 9.54
CA VAL A 347 -12.37 12.09 10.59
C VAL A 347 -11.18 11.83 11.48
N LEU A 348 -10.28 12.81 11.61
CA LEU A 348 -9.08 12.74 12.42
C LEU A 348 -9.20 13.67 13.63
N SER A 349 -8.67 13.23 14.79
CA SER A 349 -8.46 14.14 15.94
C SER A 349 -7.32 15.11 15.69
N ASP A 350 -7.15 16.08 16.58
CA ASP A 350 -6.01 17.03 16.55
C ASP A 350 -4.65 16.31 16.60
N GLU A 351 -4.59 15.14 17.29
CA GLU A 351 -3.38 14.30 17.34
C GLU A 351 -3.27 13.32 16.17
N ILE A 352 -4.14 13.45 15.16
CA ILE A 352 -4.14 12.64 13.93
C ILE A 352 -4.42 11.15 14.20
N PHE A 353 -5.42 10.84 15.04
CA PHE A 353 -6.00 9.51 15.18
C PHE A 353 -7.33 9.44 14.43
N ALA A 354 -7.57 8.36 13.71
CA ALA A 354 -8.85 8.14 13.08
C ALA A 354 -9.97 8.01 14.13
N LYS A 355 -11.01 8.83 14.01
CA LYS A 355 -12.19 8.85 14.89
C LYS A 355 -13.42 8.26 14.22
N ALA A 356 -13.55 8.42 12.92
CA ALA A 356 -14.58 7.77 12.13
C ALA A 356 -14.08 7.59 10.68
N THR A 357 -14.52 6.52 10.04
CA THR A 357 -14.22 6.22 8.65
C THR A 357 -15.51 5.94 7.89
N TYR A 358 -15.66 6.58 6.75
CA TYR A 358 -16.80 6.43 5.86
C TYR A 358 -16.36 5.93 4.50
N VAL A 359 -17.04 4.92 3.98
CA VAL A 359 -16.82 4.39 2.63
C VAL A 359 -18.12 4.52 1.85
N ALA A 360 -18.07 5.20 0.73
CA ALA A 360 -19.26 5.55 -0.05
C ALA A 360 -20.37 6.18 0.81
N GLY A 361 -19.99 7.05 1.75
CA GLY A 361 -20.91 7.72 2.67
C GLY A 361 -21.45 6.87 3.82
N GLN A 362 -21.14 5.58 3.86
CA GLN A 362 -21.51 4.68 4.95
C GLN A 362 -20.43 4.67 6.03
N LYS A 363 -20.80 4.88 7.28
CA LYS A 363 -19.88 4.78 8.41
C LYS A 363 -19.50 3.32 8.64
N VAL A 364 -18.23 2.98 8.41
CA VAL A 364 -17.66 1.62 8.58
C VAL A 364 -16.85 1.48 9.87
N PHE A 365 -16.47 2.62 10.47
CA PHE A 365 -15.77 2.64 11.76
C PHE A 365 -16.10 3.91 12.53
N GLU A 366 -16.21 3.80 13.85
CA GLU A 366 -16.25 4.89 14.81
C GLU A 366 -15.49 4.48 16.08
N ALA A 367 -14.54 5.31 16.50
CA ALA A 367 -13.79 5.08 17.73
C ALA A 367 -14.71 5.24 18.95
N ALA A 368 -14.54 4.42 19.96
CA ALA A 368 -15.20 4.61 21.25
C ALA A 368 -14.89 6.03 21.82
N LYS A 369 -15.89 6.63 22.45
CA LYS A 369 -15.75 7.96 23.07
C LYS A 369 -14.77 7.95 24.23
#